data_bfbb96bc6151b7cbe8982b31853f09ca
#
_entry.id   bfbb96bc6151b7cbe8982b31853f09ca
#
_cell.length_a   1.000
_cell.length_b   1.000
_cell.length_c   1.000
_cell.angle_alpha   90.00
_cell.angle_beta   90.00
_cell.angle_gamma   90.00
#
_symmetry.space_group_name_H-M   'P 1'
#
loop_
_entity.id
_entity.type
_entity.pdbx_description
1 polymer ?
#
loop_
_entity_poly.entity_id
_entity_poly.type
_entity_poly.pdbx_seq_one_letter_code
_entity_poly.pdbx_strand_id
1 'polypeptide(L)'
;MFRIYCVTLPIQINKLTMNYEEMLEAKNASAIKKEKIPFGLFYKKMEGNKYLNNVDLRPELTDNLVFCDDLDKESKQNFEVNHKCQMHFTVNADDGGTYGVTIAQGTFHTFEQLLIDNPAIVARKDFVENTIKDLLEFTEHLHNQGIRHVCYAPSNIFARKSDNAVMLLFHGSAYSNLNDQRLLYEGCEEFLAPEVLGEGTIDERSDIYSIGKFIAHLYQSASVPLELKSVIVKATNENPDKRYQSAHQMLKAINRKRNTLKSVITFVAAAAIALLCFGLYFSMLPEQEDIEFVKPAPAQPDDDILSGEIDPITELGKIGKDNIEEEQVDEKKMREYEAKAEQIFRKQFTKEAERIISKVYDNSHLNGSEKQFVTDSRGMMEDLVQTQIKLANEAGLSDAKSQRIASDIIERITNEKKKEMAK
;
A
#
# COMPACT_ATOMS: atom_id res chain seq x y z
N MET A 1 10.34 -2.97 85.93
CA MET A 1 8.92 -3.33 85.91
C MET A 1 8.19 -2.28 85.05
N PHE A 2 8.14 -2.49 83.73
CA PHE A 2 7.47 -1.55 82.78
C PHE A 2 6.09 -2.11 82.45
N ARG A 3 5.03 -1.37 82.81
CA ARG A 3 3.64 -1.67 82.44
C ARG A 3 3.36 -1.05 81.07
N ILE A 4 3.16 -1.94 80.08
CA ILE A 4 2.67 -1.53 78.77
C ILE A 4 1.15 -1.36 78.84
N TYR A 5 0.65 -0.15 78.69
CA TYR A 5 -0.78 0.13 78.50
C TYR A 5 -1.12 -0.11 77.00
N CYS A 6 -1.82 -1.21 76.72
CA CYS A 6 -2.51 -1.37 75.43
C CYS A 6 -3.74 -0.47 75.42
N VAL A 7 -3.71 0.61 74.61
CA VAL A 7 -4.88 1.38 74.27
C VAL A 7 -5.54 0.69 73.09
N THR A 8 -6.60 -0.03 73.34
CA THR A 8 -7.51 -0.54 72.31
C THR A 8 -8.44 0.56 71.88
N LEU A 9 -8.18 1.16 70.70
CA LEU A 9 -9.13 2.00 69.99
C LEU A 9 -10.25 1.12 69.43
N PRO A 10 -11.53 1.41 69.66
CA PRO A 10 -12.61 0.70 68.96
C PRO A 10 -12.63 1.13 67.50
N ILE A 11 -12.24 0.24 66.61
CA ILE A 11 -12.51 0.39 65.17
C ILE A 11 -14.02 0.21 65.04
N GLN A 12 -14.73 1.33 64.87
CA GLN A 12 -16.09 1.30 64.36
C GLN A 12 -16.03 0.93 62.88
N ILE A 13 -16.20 -0.36 62.63
CA ILE A 13 -16.51 -0.87 61.30
C ILE A 13 -17.98 -0.46 61.03
N ASN A 14 -18.16 0.66 60.35
CA ASN A 14 -19.42 0.96 59.70
C ASN A 14 -19.60 -0.11 58.61
N LYS A 15 -20.26 -1.20 58.96
CA LYS A 15 -20.88 -2.10 58.00
C LYS A 15 -21.98 -1.29 57.29
N LEU A 16 -21.60 -0.59 56.21
CA LEU A 16 -22.59 -0.25 55.20
C LEU A 16 -23.14 -1.61 54.68
N THR A 17 -24.28 -2.01 55.23
CA THR A 17 -25.09 -3.07 54.60
C THR A 17 -25.63 -2.52 53.34
N MET A 18 -24.85 -2.62 52.24
CA MET A 18 -25.40 -2.40 50.90
C MET A 18 -26.59 -3.36 50.74
N ASN A 19 -27.74 -2.81 50.35
CA ASN A 19 -28.93 -3.59 50.04
C ASN A 19 -28.52 -4.61 48.94
N TYR A 20 -29.14 -5.78 48.94
CA TYR A 20 -28.89 -6.81 47.92
C TYR A 20 -29.08 -6.27 46.50
N GLU A 21 -30.04 -5.37 46.28
CA GLU A 21 -30.26 -4.69 45.01
C GLU A 21 -29.07 -3.82 44.62
N GLU A 22 -28.52 -3.01 45.56
CA GLU A 22 -27.32 -2.20 45.34
C GLU A 22 -26.08 -3.06 45.02
N MET A 23 -25.95 -4.21 45.68
CA MET A 23 -24.89 -5.17 45.38
C MET A 23 -25.06 -5.82 44.01
N LEU A 24 -26.30 -6.08 43.58
CA LEU A 24 -26.61 -6.63 42.26
C LEU A 24 -26.38 -5.58 41.18
N GLU A 25 -26.78 -4.35 41.42
CA GLU A 25 -26.52 -3.21 40.53
C GLU A 25 -25.02 -2.93 40.41
N ALA A 26 -24.26 -2.90 41.50
CA ALA A 26 -22.81 -2.73 41.48
C ALA A 26 -22.11 -3.88 40.75
N LYS A 27 -22.58 -5.13 40.92
CA LYS A 27 -22.07 -6.29 40.21
C LYS A 27 -22.40 -6.24 38.71
N ASN A 28 -23.61 -5.85 38.36
CA ASN A 28 -24.04 -5.65 36.98
C ASN A 28 -23.30 -4.49 36.33
N ALA A 29 -23.10 -3.37 37.03
CA ALA A 29 -22.35 -2.22 36.56
C ALA A 29 -20.87 -2.57 36.33
N SER A 30 -20.26 -3.41 37.20
CA SER A 30 -18.88 -3.88 37.02
C SER A 30 -18.72 -4.90 35.91
N ALA A 31 -19.82 -5.56 35.48
CA ALA A 31 -19.81 -6.54 34.39
C ALA A 31 -20.03 -5.88 33.00
N ILE A 32 -20.40 -4.61 32.93
CA ILE A 32 -20.61 -3.89 31.66
C ILE A 32 -19.25 -3.48 31.10
N LYS A 33 -18.87 -4.07 29.94
CA LYS A 33 -17.68 -3.68 29.21
C LYS A 33 -17.92 -2.29 28.60
N LYS A 34 -17.14 -1.32 29.08
CA LYS A 34 -17.14 0.06 28.55
C LYS A 34 -15.95 0.25 27.62
N GLU A 35 -16.17 0.84 26.46
CA GLU A 35 -15.15 1.16 25.48
C GLU A 35 -14.99 2.69 25.40
N LYS A 36 -13.75 3.17 25.50
CA LYS A 36 -13.45 4.60 25.42
C LYS A 36 -13.57 5.06 23.97
N ILE A 37 -14.36 6.11 23.74
CA ILE A 37 -14.45 6.79 22.44
C ILE A 37 -14.15 8.28 22.68
N PRO A 38 -13.83 9.05 21.63
CA PRO A 38 -13.51 10.49 21.79
C PRO A 38 -14.60 11.28 22.48
N PHE A 39 -15.86 10.96 22.23
CA PHE A 39 -17.02 11.64 22.81
C PHE A 39 -17.36 11.17 24.23
N GLY A 40 -16.86 10.01 24.68
CA GLY A 40 -17.19 9.50 26.00
C GLY A 40 -16.95 8.00 26.17
N LEU A 41 -17.87 7.33 26.83
CA LEU A 41 -17.82 5.89 27.10
C LEU A 41 -18.97 5.17 26.40
N PHE A 42 -18.63 4.35 25.44
CA PHE A 42 -19.57 3.49 24.72
C PHE A 42 -19.76 2.16 25.48
N TYR A 43 -20.99 1.75 25.67
CA TYR A 43 -21.31 0.48 26.33
C TYR A 43 -22.68 -0.04 25.93
N LYS A 44 -22.93 -1.31 26.26
CA LYS A 44 -24.21 -1.98 26.03
C LYS A 44 -24.85 -2.28 27.38
N LYS A 45 -26.07 -1.78 27.59
CA LYS A 45 -26.87 -1.98 28.80
C LYS A 45 -28.21 -2.63 28.44
N MET A 46 -28.71 -3.45 29.36
CA MET A 46 -30.05 -4.04 29.24
C MET A 46 -31.06 -3.06 29.85
N GLU A 47 -32.01 -2.62 29.04
CA GLU A 47 -33.13 -1.80 29.47
C GLU A 47 -34.45 -2.52 29.14
N GLY A 48 -35.18 -2.91 30.20
CA GLY A 48 -36.32 -3.81 30.07
C GLY A 48 -35.90 -5.15 29.48
N ASN A 49 -36.45 -5.53 28.33
CA ASN A 49 -36.17 -6.79 27.63
C ASN A 49 -35.21 -6.60 26.40
N LYS A 50 -34.61 -5.44 26.24
CA LYS A 50 -33.75 -5.15 25.07
C LYS A 50 -32.40 -4.66 25.54
N TYR A 51 -31.39 -5.04 24.78
CA TYR A 51 -30.05 -4.47 24.93
C TYR A 51 -29.95 -3.22 24.06
N LEU A 52 -29.63 -2.09 24.68
CA LEU A 52 -29.37 -0.82 24.01
C LEU A 52 -27.88 -0.48 24.09
N ASN A 53 -27.36 0.12 23.04
CA ASN A 53 -26.03 0.68 23.05
C ASN A 53 -26.15 2.15 23.48
N ASN A 54 -25.32 2.54 24.43
CA ASN A 54 -25.36 3.88 25.00
C ASN A 54 -23.96 4.51 24.95
N VAL A 55 -23.93 5.84 24.94
CA VAL A 55 -22.70 6.62 25.12
C VAL A 55 -22.95 7.56 26.30
N ASP A 56 -22.16 7.39 27.36
CA ASP A 56 -22.04 8.40 28.42
C ASP A 56 -21.06 9.46 27.88
N LEU A 57 -21.56 10.65 27.58
CA LEU A 57 -20.75 11.74 27.04
C LEU A 57 -19.82 12.30 28.12
N ARG A 58 -18.67 12.82 27.70
CA ARG A 58 -17.72 13.46 28.61
C ARG A 58 -18.30 14.73 29.20
N PRO A 59 -18.14 14.98 30.53
CA PRO A 59 -18.64 16.21 31.17
C PRO A 59 -18.11 17.48 30.50
N GLU A 60 -16.84 17.49 30.06
CA GLU A 60 -16.21 18.65 29.42
C GLU A 60 -16.92 19.07 28.13
N LEU A 61 -17.59 18.12 27.45
CA LEU A 61 -18.40 18.38 26.25
C LEU A 61 -19.79 18.81 26.63
N THR A 62 -20.43 18.14 27.62
CA THR A 62 -21.82 18.42 28.01
C THR A 62 -21.97 19.73 28.82
N ASP A 63 -20.91 20.22 29.44
CA ASP A 63 -20.86 21.54 30.05
C ASP A 63 -20.89 22.70 29.02
N ASN A 64 -20.66 22.38 27.74
CA ASN A 64 -20.68 23.34 26.64
C ASN A 64 -22.04 23.35 25.93
N LEU A 65 -22.80 24.44 26.12
CA LEU A 65 -24.13 24.58 25.53
C LEU A 65 -24.13 24.54 24.00
N VAL A 66 -23.06 25.01 23.35
CA VAL A 66 -22.93 24.97 21.89
C VAL A 66 -22.81 23.52 21.42
N PHE A 67 -22.04 22.71 22.15
CA PHE A 67 -21.95 21.27 21.85
C PHE A 67 -23.31 20.59 22.03
N CYS A 68 -24.03 20.85 23.09
CA CYS A 68 -25.35 20.26 23.34
C CYS A 68 -26.37 20.61 22.23
N ASP A 69 -26.39 21.88 21.80
CA ASP A 69 -27.27 22.34 20.71
C ASP A 69 -26.90 21.70 19.37
N ASP A 70 -25.61 21.60 19.06
CA ASP A 70 -25.12 20.94 17.83
C ASP A 70 -25.36 19.40 17.87
N LEU A 71 -25.23 18.75 19.03
CA LEU A 71 -25.57 17.33 19.23
C LEU A 71 -27.06 17.08 19.00
N ASP A 72 -27.94 17.92 19.49
CA ASP A 72 -29.38 17.86 19.28
C ASP A 72 -29.73 18.02 17.77
N LYS A 73 -29.06 18.92 17.09
CA LYS A 73 -29.20 19.10 15.64
C LYS A 73 -28.74 17.84 14.87
N GLU A 74 -27.52 17.34 15.19
CA GLU A 74 -27.00 16.13 14.57
C GLU A 74 -27.92 14.94 14.80
N SER A 75 -28.45 14.76 16.00
CA SER A 75 -29.36 13.65 16.31
C SER A 75 -30.61 13.62 15.43
N LYS A 76 -31.06 14.77 14.95
CA LYS A 76 -32.18 14.90 14.02
C LYS A 76 -31.73 14.65 12.58
N GLN A 77 -30.59 15.22 12.18
CA GLN A 77 -30.07 15.14 10.82
C GLN A 77 -29.48 13.77 10.46
N ASN A 78 -28.91 13.03 11.43
CA ASN A 78 -28.28 11.76 11.16
C ASN A 78 -29.25 10.71 10.58
N PHE A 79 -30.58 10.83 10.83
CA PHE A 79 -31.58 9.95 10.24
C PHE A 79 -31.83 10.25 8.76
N GLU A 80 -31.38 11.39 8.24
CA GLU A 80 -31.45 11.73 6.81
C GLU A 80 -30.32 11.05 6.03
N VAL A 81 -29.21 10.67 6.71
CA VAL A 81 -28.10 9.95 6.10
C VAL A 81 -28.49 8.48 5.89
N ASN A 82 -29.04 8.19 4.71
CA ASN A 82 -29.47 6.84 4.36
C ASN A 82 -28.30 6.01 3.79
N HIS A 83 -27.48 5.46 4.67
CA HIS A 83 -26.37 4.58 4.28
C HIS A 83 -26.17 3.43 5.28
N LYS A 84 -25.79 2.23 4.77
CA LYS A 84 -25.60 1.01 5.59
C LYS A 84 -24.57 1.15 6.72
N CYS A 85 -23.62 2.10 6.58
CA CYS A 85 -22.54 2.36 7.53
C CYS A 85 -22.87 3.48 8.53
N GLN A 86 -24.03 4.13 8.41
CA GLN A 86 -24.49 5.15 9.37
C GLN A 86 -25.06 4.51 10.61
N MET A 87 -24.61 4.95 11.78
CA MET A 87 -25.24 4.67 13.07
C MET A 87 -26.19 5.80 13.41
N HIS A 88 -27.44 5.47 13.66
CA HIS A 88 -28.44 6.44 14.10
C HIS A 88 -28.53 6.47 15.62
N PHE A 89 -28.68 7.66 16.18
CA PHE A 89 -28.75 7.86 17.62
C PHE A 89 -29.80 8.88 18.02
N THR A 90 -30.20 8.81 19.26
CA THR A 90 -31.08 9.80 19.93
C THR A 90 -30.41 10.32 21.17
N VAL A 91 -30.62 11.61 21.47
CA VAL A 91 -30.12 12.25 22.69
C VAL A 91 -31.12 12.03 23.82
N ASN A 92 -30.62 11.60 24.96
CA ASN A 92 -31.37 11.46 26.20
C ASN A 92 -30.80 12.47 27.21
N ALA A 93 -31.65 13.34 27.75
CA ALA A 93 -31.31 14.20 28.85
C ALA A 93 -32.05 13.72 30.09
N ASP A 94 -31.31 13.39 31.14
CA ASP A 94 -31.90 13.09 32.46
C ASP A 94 -32.30 14.37 33.19
N ASP A 95 -33.27 14.26 34.08
CA ASP A 95 -33.70 15.39 34.94
C ASP A 95 -32.58 16.02 35.79
N GLY A 96 -31.44 15.30 35.89
CA GLY A 96 -30.21 15.77 36.55
C GLY A 96 -29.22 16.50 35.64
N GLY A 97 -29.55 16.72 34.34
CA GLY A 97 -28.69 17.42 33.38
C GLY A 97 -27.57 16.56 32.79
N THR A 98 -27.62 15.24 33.00
CA THR A 98 -26.67 14.32 32.36
C THR A 98 -27.13 14.04 30.92
N TYR A 99 -26.29 14.40 29.95
CA TYR A 99 -26.52 14.09 28.55
C TYR A 99 -25.95 12.72 28.21
N GLY A 100 -26.79 11.87 27.66
CA GLY A 100 -26.43 10.56 27.13
C GLY A 100 -26.96 10.37 25.72
N VAL A 101 -26.40 9.40 25.02
CA VAL A 101 -26.80 9.07 23.67
C VAL A 101 -27.17 7.58 23.62
N THR A 102 -28.38 7.30 23.10
CA THR A 102 -28.81 5.93 22.80
C THR A 102 -28.72 5.67 21.30
N ILE A 103 -28.03 4.59 20.95
CA ILE A 103 -27.78 4.20 19.56
C ILE A 103 -28.84 3.17 19.15
N ALA A 104 -29.31 3.30 17.91
CA ALA A 104 -30.26 2.37 17.30
C ALA A 104 -29.78 0.91 17.38
N GLN A 105 -30.72 -0.01 17.21
CA GLN A 105 -30.54 -1.44 17.40
C GLN A 105 -29.33 -2.01 16.64
N GLY A 106 -28.57 -2.85 17.31
CA GLY A 106 -27.41 -3.54 16.75
C GLY A 106 -26.47 -4.02 17.86
N THR A 107 -25.41 -4.68 17.47
CA THR A 107 -24.30 -5.01 18.37
C THR A 107 -23.02 -4.51 17.73
N PHE A 108 -22.38 -3.59 18.38
CA PHE A 108 -21.20 -2.89 17.89
C PHE A 108 -20.05 -3.00 18.88
N HIS A 109 -18.86 -2.74 18.44
CA HIS A 109 -17.65 -2.47 19.20
C HIS A 109 -16.79 -1.47 18.42
N THR A 110 -15.90 -0.76 19.10
CA THR A 110 -14.94 0.09 18.40
C THR A 110 -13.95 -0.76 17.60
N PHE A 111 -13.38 -0.20 16.53
CA PHE A 111 -12.29 -0.87 15.81
C PHE A 111 -11.08 -1.12 16.71
N GLU A 112 -10.79 -0.20 17.63
CA GLU A 112 -9.75 -0.40 18.65
C GLU A 112 -9.99 -1.69 19.45
N GLN A 113 -11.20 -1.89 19.95
CA GLN A 113 -11.55 -3.09 20.70
C GLN A 113 -11.53 -4.35 19.81
N LEU A 114 -11.96 -4.24 18.54
CA LEU A 114 -11.86 -5.32 17.58
C LEU A 114 -10.41 -5.78 17.37
N LEU A 115 -9.49 -4.82 17.22
CA LEU A 115 -8.06 -5.11 17.03
C LEU A 115 -7.42 -5.71 18.29
N ILE A 116 -7.86 -5.29 19.49
CA ILE A 116 -7.42 -5.87 20.75
C ILE A 116 -7.94 -7.32 20.90
N ASP A 117 -9.23 -7.53 20.65
CA ASP A 117 -9.87 -8.85 20.83
C ASP A 117 -9.43 -9.85 19.73
N ASN A 118 -9.11 -9.38 18.53
CA ASN A 118 -8.70 -10.21 17.40
C ASN A 118 -7.63 -9.51 16.53
N PRO A 119 -6.39 -9.41 17.01
CA PRO A 119 -5.32 -8.73 16.25
C PRO A 119 -4.99 -9.42 14.92
N ALA A 120 -5.29 -10.72 14.79
CA ALA A 120 -5.05 -11.47 13.56
C ALA A 120 -6.05 -11.13 12.44
N ILE A 121 -7.11 -10.36 12.70
CA ILE A 121 -8.14 -10.03 11.70
C ILE A 121 -7.55 -9.22 10.54
N VAL A 122 -6.52 -8.40 10.79
CA VAL A 122 -5.82 -7.61 9.76
C VAL A 122 -4.99 -8.46 8.79
N ALA A 123 -4.70 -9.72 9.13
CA ALA A 123 -4.07 -10.65 8.21
C ALA A 123 -5.04 -11.15 7.13
N ARG A 124 -6.34 -11.01 7.37
CA ARG A 124 -7.39 -11.34 6.40
C ARG A 124 -7.52 -10.22 5.39
N LYS A 125 -6.97 -10.47 4.22
CA LYS A 125 -6.96 -9.49 3.11
C LYS A 125 -8.36 -9.01 2.73
N ASP A 126 -9.32 -9.91 2.65
CA ASP A 126 -10.73 -9.61 2.36
C ASP A 126 -11.34 -8.64 3.38
N PHE A 127 -11.04 -8.84 4.67
CA PHE A 127 -11.51 -7.95 5.73
C PHE A 127 -10.97 -6.53 5.55
N VAL A 128 -9.66 -6.38 5.41
CA VAL A 128 -9.02 -5.06 5.27
C VAL A 128 -9.46 -4.36 3.98
N GLU A 129 -9.57 -5.11 2.88
CA GLU A 129 -10.03 -4.56 1.59
C GLU A 129 -11.47 -4.05 1.67
N ASN A 130 -12.36 -4.82 2.28
CA ASN A 130 -13.76 -4.43 2.46
C ASN A 130 -13.87 -3.23 3.42
N THR A 131 -13.13 -3.25 4.53
CA THR A 131 -13.09 -2.14 5.49
C THR A 131 -12.68 -0.83 4.81
N ILE A 132 -11.57 -0.83 4.06
CA ILE A 132 -11.09 0.36 3.36
C ILE A 132 -12.09 0.83 2.29
N LYS A 133 -12.64 -0.11 1.54
CA LYS A 133 -13.62 0.18 0.50
C LYS A 133 -14.89 0.80 1.08
N ASP A 134 -15.51 0.12 2.05
CA ASP A 134 -16.75 0.59 2.67
C ASP A 134 -16.55 1.97 3.34
N LEU A 135 -15.40 2.17 3.98
CA LEU A 135 -15.05 3.43 4.60
C LEU A 135 -14.94 4.57 3.57
N LEU A 136 -14.22 4.36 2.48
CA LEU A 136 -14.06 5.40 1.44
C LEU A 136 -15.35 5.65 0.65
N GLU A 137 -16.15 4.61 0.38
CA GLU A 137 -17.45 4.77 -0.28
C GLU A 137 -18.42 5.56 0.63
N PHE A 138 -18.42 5.28 1.92
CA PHE A 138 -19.27 6.01 2.87
C PHE A 138 -18.79 7.45 3.07
N THR A 139 -17.48 7.67 3.18
CA THR A 139 -16.92 9.04 3.27
C THR A 139 -17.30 9.87 2.03
N GLU A 140 -17.22 9.31 0.82
CA GLU A 140 -17.67 10.00 -0.40
C GLU A 140 -19.17 10.32 -0.34
N HIS A 141 -20.00 9.40 0.19
CA HIS A 141 -21.42 9.64 0.36
C HIS A 141 -21.69 10.80 1.34
N LEU A 142 -20.94 10.88 2.45
CA LEU A 142 -21.03 11.98 3.41
C LEU A 142 -20.60 13.31 2.78
N HIS A 143 -19.47 13.32 2.06
CA HIS A 143 -18.95 14.51 1.39
C HIS A 143 -19.94 15.08 0.37
N ASN A 144 -20.65 14.21 -0.38
CA ASN A 144 -21.71 14.65 -1.30
C ASN A 144 -22.89 15.33 -0.60
N GLN A 145 -23.04 15.15 0.73
CA GLN A 145 -24.02 15.83 1.55
C GLN A 145 -23.43 17.00 2.36
N GLY A 146 -22.15 17.33 2.12
CA GLY A 146 -21.43 18.37 2.86
C GLY A 146 -21.03 17.98 4.29
N ILE A 147 -21.11 16.69 4.63
CA ILE A 147 -20.78 16.15 5.94
C ILE A 147 -19.33 15.67 5.95
N ARG A 148 -18.55 16.03 6.97
CA ARG A 148 -17.18 15.58 7.21
C ARG A 148 -17.09 14.88 8.56
N HIS A 149 -16.46 13.71 8.59
CA HIS A 149 -16.31 12.95 9.85
C HIS A 149 -15.13 13.44 10.70
N VAL A 150 -14.10 13.96 10.05
CA VAL A 150 -12.89 14.60 10.59
C VAL A 150 -11.92 13.62 11.24
N CYS A 151 -12.37 12.70 12.10
CA CYS A 151 -11.49 11.81 12.86
C CYS A 151 -11.81 10.33 12.64
N TYR A 152 -10.94 9.64 11.92
CA TYR A 152 -11.02 8.20 11.66
C TYR A 152 -10.09 7.41 12.59
N ALA A 153 -10.02 7.77 13.86
CA ALA A 153 -9.31 6.98 14.86
C ALA A 153 -10.00 5.61 15.09
N PRO A 154 -9.26 4.52 15.36
CA PRO A 154 -9.87 3.22 15.65
C PRO A 154 -10.89 3.24 16.80
N SER A 155 -10.72 4.12 17.78
CA SER A 155 -11.68 4.35 18.85
C SER A 155 -12.93 5.13 18.42
N ASN A 156 -12.91 5.81 17.26
CA ASN A 156 -14.03 6.58 16.69
C ASN A 156 -14.70 5.89 15.50
N ILE A 157 -14.21 4.76 15.08
CA ILE A 157 -14.81 3.88 14.07
C ILE A 157 -15.38 2.66 14.78
N PHE A 158 -16.58 2.25 14.40
CA PHE A 158 -17.23 1.07 14.95
C PHE A 158 -17.24 -0.07 13.93
N ALA A 159 -17.29 -1.29 14.44
CA ALA A 159 -17.55 -2.49 13.68
C ALA A 159 -18.82 -3.17 14.18
N ARG A 160 -19.69 -3.56 13.27
CA ARG A 160 -20.86 -4.36 13.59
C ARG A 160 -20.44 -5.81 13.86
N LYS A 161 -20.80 -6.37 15.02
CA LYS A 161 -20.31 -7.70 15.44
C LYS A 161 -20.75 -8.86 14.55
N SER A 162 -21.82 -8.70 13.77
CA SER A 162 -22.34 -9.78 12.91
C SER A 162 -21.47 -10.05 11.69
N ASP A 163 -20.87 -9.01 11.10
CA ASP A 163 -20.18 -9.06 9.81
C ASP A 163 -18.91 -8.20 9.73
N ASN A 164 -18.55 -7.53 10.83
CA ASN A 164 -17.46 -6.58 10.93
C ASN A 164 -17.57 -5.40 9.93
N ALA A 165 -18.80 -5.07 9.49
CA ALA A 165 -19.02 -3.91 8.65
C ALA A 165 -18.68 -2.63 9.40
N VAL A 166 -18.03 -1.70 8.69
CA VAL A 166 -17.67 -0.38 9.22
C VAL A 166 -18.93 0.44 9.51
N MET A 167 -18.93 1.10 10.67
CA MET A 167 -20.00 1.97 11.09
C MET A 167 -19.42 3.27 11.63
N LEU A 168 -20.03 4.42 11.33
CA LEU A 168 -19.67 5.73 11.88
C LEU A 168 -20.85 6.32 12.64
N LEU A 169 -20.55 7.07 13.69
CA LEU A 169 -21.56 7.60 14.61
C LEU A 169 -21.63 9.13 14.55
N PHE A 170 -20.67 9.83 15.13
CA PHE A 170 -20.65 11.28 15.21
C PHE A 170 -19.83 11.90 14.08
N HIS A 171 -20.31 13.00 13.50
CA HIS A 171 -19.63 13.65 12.38
C HIS A 171 -19.12 15.04 12.81
N GLY A 172 -17.81 15.26 12.69
CA GLY A 172 -17.17 16.48 13.18
C GLY A 172 -17.71 17.78 12.57
N SER A 173 -18.22 17.72 11.33
CA SER A 173 -18.81 18.90 10.70
C SER A 173 -20.07 19.42 11.40
N ALA A 174 -20.78 18.58 12.15
CA ALA A 174 -21.92 18.99 12.95
C ALA A 174 -21.53 19.97 14.06
N TYR A 175 -20.29 19.87 14.55
CA TYR A 175 -19.74 20.64 15.66
C TYR A 175 -18.83 21.78 15.18
N SER A 176 -19.02 22.29 13.98
CA SER A 176 -18.21 23.37 13.41
C SER A 176 -18.36 24.72 14.14
N ASN A 177 -19.39 24.86 14.96
CA ASN A 177 -19.61 26.06 15.80
C ASN A 177 -18.75 26.08 17.09
N LEU A 178 -18.10 24.96 17.43
CA LEU A 178 -17.18 24.93 18.55
C LEU A 178 -15.91 25.74 18.24
N ASN A 179 -15.49 26.56 19.18
CA ASN A 179 -14.26 27.36 19.04
C ASN A 179 -12.99 26.50 18.88
N ASP A 180 -12.99 25.31 19.47
CA ASP A 180 -11.88 24.36 19.39
C ASP A 180 -12.42 22.94 19.18
N GLN A 181 -12.36 22.45 17.94
CA GLN A 181 -12.78 21.09 17.60
C GLN A 181 -11.83 20.01 18.14
N ARG A 182 -10.60 20.35 18.56
CA ARG A 182 -9.66 19.38 19.14
C ARG A 182 -10.21 18.77 20.42
N LEU A 183 -11.03 19.53 21.16
CA LEU A 183 -11.70 19.04 22.37
C LEU A 183 -12.59 17.82 22.12
N LEU A 184 -13.12 17.67 20.89
CA LEU A 184 -13.93 16.48 20.51
C LEU A 184 -13.10 15.20 20.46
N TYR A 185 -11.79 15.31 20.12
CA TYR A 185 -10.96 14.19 19.71
C TYR A 185 -9.75 13.97 20.62
N GLU A 186 -9.90 14.28 21.91
CA GLU A 186 -8.86 14.06 22.90
C GLU A 186 -8.36 12.60 22.90
N GLY A 187 -7.04 12.42 22.74
CA GLY A 187 -6.39 11.12 22.64
C GLY A 187 -6.42 10.51 21.25
N CYS A 188 -6.90 11.26 20.23
CA CYS A 188 -6.92 10.83 18.82
C CYS A 188 -6.11 11.77 17.91
N GLU A 189 -5.25 12.62 18.49
CA GLU A 189 -4.50 13.68 17.79
C GLU A 189 -3.66 13.14 16.65
N GLU A 190 -3.13 11.92 16.76
CA GLU A 190 -2.32 11.28 15.71
C GLU A 190 -3.09 10.99 14.41
N PHE A 191 -4.43 10.91 14.52
CA PHE A 191 -5.32 10.68 13.37
C PHE A 191 -5.87 11.97 12.78
N LEU A 192 -5.71 13.10 13.45
CA LEU A 192 -6.19 14.39 12.97
C LEU A 192 -5.25 15.00 11.94
N ALA A 193 -5.84 15.62 10.94
CA ALA A 193 -5.07 16.36 9.94
C ALA A 193 -4.43 17.62 10.59
N PRO A 194 -3.25 18.08 10.10
CA PRO A 194 -2.57 19.24 10.65
C PRO A 194 -3.44 20.50 10.70
N GLU A 195 -4.33 20.71 9.72
CA GLU A 195 -5.26 21.83 9.69
C GLU A 195 -6.34 21.76 10.77
N VAL A 196 -6.67 20.55 11.26
CA VAL A 196 -7.60 20.36 12.39
C VAL A 196 -6.92 20.71 13.72
N LEU A 197 -5.62 20.39 13.82
CA LEU A 197 -4.81 20.68 15.00
C LEU A 197 -4.37 22.15 15.07
N GLY A 198 -4.35 22.83 13.92
CA GLY A 198 -4.01 24.25 13.77
C GLY A 198 -5.25 25.12 13.53
N GLU A 199 -5.02 26.29 12.92
CA GLU A 199 -6.06 27.24 12.54
C GLU A 199 -6.44 27.13 11.05
N GLY A 200 -6.22 25.99 10.44
CA GLY A 200 -6.48 25.75 9.02
C GLY A 200 -7.96 25.49 8.72
N THR A 201 -8.34 25.62 7.44
CA THR A 201 -9.69 25.28 6.99
C THR A 201 -9.86 23.76 6.94
N ILE A 202 -10.84 23.25 7.68
CA ILE A 202 -11.21 21.83 7.68
C ILE A 202 -12.10 21.55 6.48
N ASP A 203 -11.63 20.75 5.55
CA ASP A 203 -12.37 20.33 4.36
C ASP A 203 -12.34 18.79 4.17
N GLU A 204 -12.83 18.32 3.05
CA GLU A 204 -12.90 16.88 2.71
C GLU A 204 -11.53 16.20 2.72
N ARG A 205 -10.45 16.95 2.48
CA ARG A 205 -9.07 16.44 2.49
C ARG A 205 -8.54 16.16 3.88
N SER A 206 -9.19 16.71 4.91
CA SER A 206 -8.90 16.37 6.31
C SER A 206 -9.33 14.93 6.62
N ASP A 207 -10.48 14.50 6.07
CA ASP A 207 -10.94 13.12 6.14
C ASP A 207 -9.99 12.17 5.43
N ILE A 208 -9.47 12.55 4.26
CA ILE A 208 -8.49 11.77 3.49
C ILE A 208 -7.21 11.52 4.32
N TYR A 209 -6.73 12.55 5.03
CA TYR A 209 -5.56 12.42 5.90
C TYR A 209 -5.84 11.41 7.02
N SER A 210 -6.96 11.59 7.71
CA SER A 210 -7.35 10.75 8.84
C SER A 210 -7.55 9.28 8.44
N ILE A 211 -8.20 9.02 7.28
CA ILE A 211 -8.32 7.68 6.71
C ILE A 211 -6.94 7.10 6.36
N GLY A 212 -6.03 7.91 5.81
CA GLY A 212 -4.65 7.49 5.56
C GLY A 212 -3.93 7.02 6.82
N LYS A 213 -4.10 7.74 7.93
CA LYS A 213 -3.59 7.37 9.26
C LYS A 213 -4.22 6.10 9.79
N PHE A 214 -5.55 5.96 9.66
CA PHE A 214 -6.26 4.75 10.04
C PHE A 214 -5.74 3.52 9.27
N ILE A 215 -5.58 3.62 7.95
CA ILE A 215 -5.03 2.51 7.14
C ILE A 215 -3.60 2.17 7.59
N ALA A 216 -2.76 3.17 7.88
CA ALA A 216 -1.42 2.93 8.40
C ALA A 216 -1.45 2.21 9.76
N HIS A 217 -2.38 2.60 10.64
CA HIS A 217 -2.57 1.99 11.95
C HIS A 217 -2.99 0.50 11.88
N LEU A 218 -3.83 0.12 10.91
CA LEU A 218 -4.20 -1.29 10.71
C LEU A 218 -2.97 -2.20 10.49
N TYR A 219 -1.87 -1.65 9.99
CA TYR A 219 -0.62 -2.38 9.74
C TYR A 219 0.50 -2.05 10.74
N GLN A 220 0.19 -1.45 11.91
CA GLN A 220 1.23 -1.10 12.90
C GLN A 220 2.07 -2.30 13.35
N SER A 221 1.49 -3.50 13.38
CA SER A 221 2.17 -4.75 13.76
C SER A 221 2.56 -5.63 12.56
N ALA A 222 2.37 -5.15 11.33
CA ALA A 222 2.63 -5.89 10.11
C ALA A 222 3.20 -4.98 9.00
N SER A 223 3.81 -5.58 7.97
CA SER A 223 4.27 -4.77 6.84
C SER A 223 3.11 -4.29 5.99
N VAL A 224 3.06 -2.99 5.69
CA VAL A 224 2.07 -2.40 4.79
C VAL A 224 2.24 -2.98 3.39
N PRO A 225 1.17 -3.48 2.74
CA PRO A 225 1.20 -3.93 1.35
C PRO A 225 1.72 -2.87 0.39
N LEU A 226 2.46 -3.31 -0.65
CA LEU A 226 3.11 -2.38 -1.59
C LEU A 226 2.12 -1.46 -2.29
N GLU A 227 0.93 -1.97 -2.61
CA GLU A 227 -0.15 -1.20 -3.23
C GLU A 227 -0.66 -0.05 -2.35
N LEU A 228 -0.59 -0.21 -1.02
CA LEU A 228 -1.07 0.80 -0.07
C LEU A 228 0.00 1.81 0.36
N LYS A 229 1.30 1.45 0.34
CA LYS A 229 2.38 2.33 0.80
C LYS A 229 2.32 3.73 0.19
N SER A 230 2.28 3.81 -1.14
CA SER A 230 2.24 5.09 -1.85
C SER A 230 0.92 5.84 -1.67
N VAL A 231 -0.18 5.11 -1.44
CA VAL A 231 -1.49 5.70 -1.18
C VAL A 231 -1.50 6.36 0.19
N ILE A 232 -1.00 5.67 1.22
CA ILE A 232 -0.88 6.20 2.58
C ILE A 232 -0.01 7.46 2.58
N VAL A 233 1.19 7.40 1.99
CA VAL A 233 2.12 8.55 1.93
C VAL A 233 1.47 9.76 1.26
N LYS A 234 0.71 9.56 0.18
CA LYS A 234 0.00 10.66 -0.48
C LYS A 234 -1.16 11.17 0.37
N ALA A 235 -1.97 10.29 0.96
CA ALA A 235 -3.11 10.67 1.78
C ALA A 235 -2.68 11.46 3.03
N THR A 236 -1.58 11.04 3.68
CA THR A 236 -1.05 11.66 4.90
C THR A 236 -0.04 12.80 4.65
N ASN A 237 -0.08 13.44 3.47
CA ASN A 237 0.75 14.60 3.22
C ASN A 237 0.31 15.77 4.10
N GLU A 238 1.27 16.52 4.66
CA GLU A 238 0.97 17.69 5.49
C GLU A 238 0.21 18.78 4.72
N ASN A 239 0.58 18.97 3.44
CA ASN A 239 -0.10 19.92 2.56
C ASN A 239 -1.37 19.27 1.95
N PRO A 240 -2.58 19.81 2.22
CA PRO A 240 -3.85 19.29 1.69
C PRO A 240 -3.88 19.22 0.17
N ASP A 241 -3.25 20.16 -0.55
CA ASP A 241 -3.25 20.21 -2.01
C ASP A 241 -2.49 19.02 -2.65
N LYS A 242 -1.58 18.41 -1.90
CA LYS A 242 -0.82 17.24 -2.34
C LYS A 242 -1.52 15.91 -2.02
N ARG A 243 -2.61 15.94 -1.26
CA ARG A 243 -3.42 14.76 -0.95
C ARG A 243 -4.32 14.36 -2.13
N TYR A 244 -5.10 13.31 -1.96
CA TYR A 244 -6.26 13.05 -2.82
C TYR A 244 -7.32 14.11 -2.56
N GLN A 245 -8.03 14.52 -3.60
CA GLN A 245 -9.01 15.60 -3.50
C GLN A 245 -10.43 15.07 -3.22
N SER A 246 -10.64 13.74 -3.22
CA SER A 246 -11.87 13.08 -2.78
C SER A 246 -11.59 11.63 -2.33
N ALA A 247 -12.52 11.06 -1.56
CA ALA A 247 -12.47 9.66 -1.14
C ALA A 247 -12.56 8.73 -2.37
N HIS A 248 -13.37 9.09 -3.38
CA HIS A 248 -13.45 8.38 -4.65
C HIS A 248 -12.09 8.33 -5.37
N GLN A 249 -11.36 9.46 -5.42
CA GLN A 249 -10.04 9.51 -6.04
C GLN A 249 -9.05 8.58 -5.33
N MET A 250 -9.08 8.55 -3.99
CA MET A 250 -8.25 7.65 -3.18
C MET A 250 -8.60 6.19 -3.44
N LEU A 251 -9.89 5.83 -3.45
CA LEU A 251 -10.37 4.46 -3.74
C LEU A 251 -9.97 4.01 -5.15
N LYS A 252 -10.13 4.88 -6.15
CA LYS A 252 -9.70 4.62 -7.53
C LYS A 252 -8.19 4.37 -7.62
N ALA A 253 -7.39 5.13 -6.87
CA ALA A 253 -5.93 4.94 -6.82
C ALA A 253 -5.55 3.58 -6.21
N ILE A 254 -6.20 3.15 -5.13
CA ILE A 254 -6.03 1.83 -4.51
C ILE A 254 -6.35 0.73 -5.51
N ASN A 255 -7.51 0.80 -6.15
CA ASN A 255 -7.97 -0.20 -7.11
C ASN A 255 -7.04 -0.29 -8.33
N ARG A 256 -6.56 0.86 -8.85
CA ARG A 256 -5.59 0.89 -9.95
C ARG A 256 -4.28 0.21 -9.57
N LYS A 257 -3.72 0.52 -8.40
CA LYS A 257 -2.47 -0.10 -7.90
C LYS A 257 -2.61 -1.61 -7.74
N ARG A 258 -3.74 -2.06 -7.17
CA ARG A 258 -4.06 -3.48 -7.01
C ARG A 258 -4.16 -4.21 -8.35
N ASN A 259 -4.84 -3.63 -9.32
CA ASN A 259 -5.00 -4.21 -10.65
C ASN A 259 -3.66 -4.27 -11.39
N THR A 260 -2.84 -3.23 -11.30
CA THR A 260 -1.50 -3.22 -11.88
C THR A 260 -0.63 -4.32 -11.27
N LEU A 261 -0.64 -4.48 -9.95
CA LEU A 261 0.12 -5.52 -9.26
C LEU A 261 -0.34 -6.92 -9.67
N LYS A 262 -1.67 -7.17 -9.75
CA LYS A 262 -2.22 -8.44 -10.25
C LYS A 262 -1.76 -8.74 -11.67
N SER A 263 -1.80 -7.73 -12.57
CA SER A 263 -1.36 -7.89 -13.96
C SER A 263 0.13 -8.23 -14.05
N VAL A 264 0.98 -7.57 -13.27
CA VAL A 264 2.42 -7.87 -13.23
C VAL A 264 2.67 -9.29 -12.72
N ILE A 265 2.03 -9.71 -11.64
CA ILE A 265 2.17 -11.07 -11.10
C ILE A 265 1.72 -12.12 -12.13
N THR A 266 0.60 -11.88 -12.80
CA THR A 266 0.09 -12.79 -13.86
C THR A 266 1.07 -12.89 -15.02
N PHE A 267 1.63 -11.75 -15.45
CA PHE A 267 2.63 -11.72 -16.52
C PHE A 267 3.91 -12.48 -16.15
N VAL A 268 4.44 -12.26 -14.94
CA VAL A 268 5.63 -12.96 -14.43
C VAL A 268 5.38 -14.47 -14.34
N ALA A 269 4.19 -14.88 -13.85
CA ALA A 269 3.83 -16.31 -13.80
C ALA A 269 3.74 -16.92 -15.19
N ALA A 270 3.14 -16.24 -16.16
CA ALA A 270 3.06 -16.71 -17.55
C ALA A 270 4.44 -16.82 -18.19
N ALA A 271 5.34 -15.84 -17.96
CA ALA A 271 6.71 -15.87 -18.43
C ALA A 271 7.50 -17.04 -17.81
N ALA A 272 7.33 -17.30 -16.52
CA ALA A 272 7.97 -18.44 -15.84
C ALA A 272 7.49 -19.78 -16.41
N ILE A 273 6.20 -19.93 -16.68
CA ILE A 273 5.64 -21.15 -17.33
C ILE A 273 6.21 -21.31 -18.75
N ALA A 274 6.29 -20.22 -19.53
CA ALA A 274 6.86 -20.27 -20.87
C ALA A 274 8.34 -20.70 -20.85
N LEU A 275 9.13 -20.20 -19.89
CA LEU A 275 10.53 -20.61 -19.71
C LEU A 275 10.66 -22.08 -19.31
N LEU A 276 9.77 -22.59 -18.45
CA LEU A 276 9.73 -24.01 -18.09
C LEU A 276 9.38 -24.89 -19.32
N CYS A 277 8.35 -24.49 -20.07
CA CYS A 277 7.99 -25.21 -21.31
C CYS A 277 9.14 -25.20 -22.31
N PHE A 278 9.84 -24.07 -22.47
CA PHE A 278 11.00 -23.93 -23.33
C PHE A 278 12.15 -24.85 -22.87
N GLY A 279 12.46 -24.85 -21.57
CA GLY A 279 13.48 -25.76 -21.01
C GLY A 279 13.14 -27.24 -21.20
N LEU A 280 11.87 -27.62 -21.00
CA LEU A 280 11.40 -28.97 -21.26
C LEU A 280 11.50 -29.35 -22.76
N TYR A 281 11.15 -28.40 -23.63
CA TYR A 281 11.29 -28.61 -25.08
C TYR A 281 12.74 -28.90 -25.47
N PHE A 282 13.71 -28.12 -24.98
CA PHE A 282 15.12 -28.35 -25.22
C PHE A 282 15.64 -29.64 -24.60
N SER A 283 15.14 -30.04 -23.44
CA SER A 283 15.49 -31.30 -22.80
C SER A 283 14.94 -32.54 -23.55
N MET A 284 13.88 -32.37 -24.36
CA MET A 284 13.28 -33.41 -25.17
C MET A 284 13.86 -33.51 -26.60
N LEU A 285 14.67 -32.53 -27.02
CA LEU A 285 15.36 -32.62 -28.29
C LEU A 285 16.34 -33.79 -28.21
N PRO A 286 16.32 -34.72 -29.20
CA PRO A 286 17.31 -35.81 -29.26
C PRO A 286 18.72 -35.20 -29.32
N GLU A 287 19.63 -35.75 -28.52
CA GLU A 287 21.05 -35.42 -28.66
C GLU A 287 21.43 -35.66 -30.14
N GLN A 288 21.97 -34.61 -30.77
CA GLN A 288 22.52 -34.78 -32.12
C GLN A 288 23.67 -35.79 -31.99
N GLU A 289 23.47 -36.96 -32.55
CA GLU A 289 24.59 -37.90 -32.69
C GLU A 289 25.69 -37.16 -33.46
N ASP A 290 26.88 -37.08 -32.85
CA ASP A 290 28.06 -36.57 -33.53
C ASP A 290 28.29 -37.48 -34.77
N ILE A 291 27.99 -36.94 -35.96
CA ILE A 291 28.31 -37.64 -37.20
C ILE A 291 29.81 -37.62 -37.31
N GLU A 292 30.45 -38.73 -36.90
CA GLU A 292 31.85 -38.98 -37.15
C GLU A 292 32.03 -39.04 -38.64
N PHE A 293 32.54 -38.00 -39.28
CA PHE A 293 32.99 -38.06 -40.68
C PHE A 293 34.18 -38.96 -40.78
N VAL A 294 33.92 -40.23 -41.11
CA VAL A 294 34.97 -41.15 -41.48
C VAL A 294 35.65 -40.59 -42.74
N LYS A 295 36.88 -40.09 -42.58
CA LYS A 295 37.69 -39.70 -43.77
C LYS A 295 37.81 -40.87 -44.70
N PRO A 296 37.40 -40.76 -45.97
CA PRO A 296 37.59 -41.81 -46.90
C PRO A 296 39.08 -42.07 -47.04
N ALA A 297 39.49 -43.38 -47.05
CA ALA A 297 40.84 -43.82 -47.27
C ALA A 297 41.34 -43.27 -48.62
N PRO A 298 42.62 -42.86 -48.74
CA PRO A 298 43.15 -42.37 -49.99
C PRO A 298 43.06 -43.47 -51.04
N ALA A 299 42.33 -43.17 -52.12
CA ALA A 299 42.28 -44.09 -53.32
C ALA A 299 43.63 -44.23 -53.90
N GLN A 300 44.09 -45.51 -54.11
CA GLN A 300 45.26 -45.80 -54.91
C GLN A 300 44.97 -45.40 -56.34
N PRO A 301 45.98 -44.93 -57.11
CA PRO A 301 45.81 -44.60 -58.50
C PRO A 301 45.77 -45.86 -59.32
N ASP A 302 44.62 -46.26 -59.84
CA ASP A 302 44.55 -47.20 -60.95
C ASP A 302 44.43 -46.39 -62.25
N ASP A 303 45.47 -46.51 -63.03
CA ASP A 303 45.48 -46.20 -64.48
C ASP A 303 44.37 -47.02 -65.11
N ASP A 304 43.34 -46.47 -65.65
CA ASP A 304 42.85 -46.79 -66.97
C ASP A 304 41.87 -45.79 -67.59
N ILE A 305 42.05 -45.57 -68.74
CA ILE A 305 41.70 -44.71 -69.82
C ILE A 305 40.25 -44.96 -70.30
N LEU A 306 39.61 -43.85 -70.70
CA LEU A 306 38.51 -43.77 -71.65
C LEU A 306 37.09 -44.12 -71.18
N SER A 307 36.30 -43.08 -71.00
CA SER A 307 35.14 -42.76 -71.84
C SER A 307 34.36 -41.63 -71.25
N GLY A 308 33.96 -40.68 -72.05
CA GLY A 308 33.18 -39.54 -71.69
C GLY A 308 31.73 -39.91 -71.30
N GLU A 309 31.53 -40.22 -70.05
CA GLU A 309 30.21 -40.28 -69.44
C GLU A 309 30.25 -39.36 -68.21
N ILE A 310 29.33 -38.45 -68.17
CA ILE A 310 29.11 -37.50 -67.04
C ILE A 310 28.77 -38.31 -65.81
N ASP A 311 29.70 -38.39 -64.87
CA ASP A 311 29.50 -39.09 -63.59
C ASP A 311 28.50 -38.27 -62.68
N PRO A 312 27.30 -38.80 -62.37
CA PRO A 312 26.32 -38.14 -61.57
C PRO A 312 26.82 -37.79 -60.14
N ILE A 313 27.89 -38.46 -59.67
CA ILE A 313 28.45 -38.26 -58.34
C ILE A 313 29.25 -36.96 -58.25
N THR A 314 29.89 -36.53 -59.37
CA THR A 314 30.62 -35.25 -59.39
C THR A 314 29.68 -34.02 -59.40
N GLU A 315 28.45 -34.13 -59.88
CA GLU A 315 27.47 -33.06 -59.77
C GLU A 315 26.86 -32.99 -58.37
N LEU A 316 26.63 -34.14 -57.70
CA LEU A 316 26.16 -34.17 -56.32
C LEU A 316 27.20 -33.59 -55.35
N GLY A 317 28.48 -33.79 -55.59
CA GLY A 317 29.58 -33.19 -54.82
C GLY A 317 29.68 -31.66 -54.97
N LYS A 318 29.33 -31.16 -56.16
CA LYS A 318 29.26 -29.69 -56.34
C LYS A 318 28.08 -29.05 -55.63
N ILE A 319 26.91 -29.67 -55.61
CA ILE A 319 25.72 -29.21 -54.90
C ILE A 319 25.98 -29.16 -53.39
N GLY A 320 26.68 -30.18 -52.85
CA GLY A 320 27.03 -30.17 -51.42
C GLY A 320 28.07 -29.10 -51.01
N LYS A 321 29.01 -28.79 -51.93
CA LYS A 321 29.99 -27.71 -51.66
C LYS A 321 29.38 -26.32 -51.74
N ASP A 322 28.48 -26.10 -52.67
CA ASP A 322 27.81 -24.80 -52.80
C ASP A 322 26.91 -24.52 -51.58
N ASN A 323 26.22 -25.53 -51.03
CA ASN A 323 25.43 -25.37 -49.81
C ASN A 323 26.28 -25.13 -48.55
N ILE A 324 27.46 -25.74 -48.44
CA ILE A 324 28.38 -25.51 -47.30
C ILE A 324 29.03 -24.13 -47.37
N GLU A 325 29.33 -23.63 -48.58
CA GLU A 325 29.88 -22.28 -48.77
C GLU A 325 28.82 -21.23 -48.55
N GLU A 326 27.55 -21.43 -48.93
CA GLU A 326 26.46 -20.51 -48.64
C GLU A 326 26.15 -20.43 -47.12
N GLU A 327 26.11 -21.55 -46.40
CA GLU A 327 25.89 -21.58 -44.96
C GLU A 327 27.01 -20.85 -44.16
N GLN A 328 28.27 -21.08 -44.54
CA GLN A 328 29.41 -20.39 -43.94
C GLN A 328 29.48 -18.88 -44.30
N VAL A 329 29.04 -18.51 -45.48
CA VAL A 329 28.95 -17.10 -45.91
C VAL A 329 27.82 -16.40 -45.19
N ASP A 330 26.71 -17.06 -44.89
CA ASP A 330 25.58 -16.49 -44.18
C ASP A 330 25.92 -16.34 -42.69
N GLU A 331 26.55 -17.30 -42.03
CA GLU A 331 27.05 -17.14 -40.65
C GLU A 331 28.09 -16.04 -40.54
N LYS A 332 28.98 -15.87 -41.46
CA LYS A 332 29.98 -14.82 -41.46
C LYS A 332 29.33 -13.44 -41.63
N LYS A 333 28.41 -13.34 -42.56
CA LYS A 333 27.61 -12.11 -42.73
C LYS A 333 26.80 -11.79 -41.45
N MET A 334 26.16 -12.78 -40.84
CA MET A 334 25.41 -12.61 -39.61
C MET A 334 26.29 -12.10 -38.45
N ARG A 335 27.50 -12.69 -38.29
CA ARG A 335 28.49 -12.20 -37.30
C ARG A 335 28.97 -10.79 -37.60
N GLU A 336 29.14 -10.40 -38.85
CA GLU A 336 29.48 -9.05 -39.28
C GLU A 336 28.36 -8.06 -38.99
N TYR A 337 27.08 -8.45 -39.20
CA TYR A 337 25.92 -7.63 -38.87
C TYR A 337 25.79 -7.43 -37.35
N GLU A 338 25.94 -8.50 -36.55
CA GLU A 338 25.95 -8.40 -35.09
C GLU A 338 27.08 -7.52 -34.57
N ALA A 339 28.29 -7.66 -35.12
CA ALA A 339 29.43 -6.84 -34.73
C ALA A 339 29.21 -5.32 -35.05
N LYS A 340 28.60 -5.02 -36.21
CA LYS A 340 28.21 -3.64 -36.57
C LYS A 340 27.11 -3.10 -35.66
N ALA A 341 26.08 -3.89 -35.37
CA ALA A 341 25.01 -3.51 -34.45
C ALA A 341 25.57 -3.20 -33.05
N GLU A 342 26.46 -4.05 -32.53
CA GLU A 342 27.14 -3.81 -31.28
C GLU A 342 27.98 -2.53 -31.28
N GLN A 343 28.72 -2.27 -32.36
CA GLN A 343 29.52 -1.07 -32.49
C GLN A 343 28.67 0.21 -32.51
N ILE A 344 27.55 0.19 -33.23
CA ILE A 344 26.60 1.30 -33.30
C ILE A 344 25.99 1.54 -31.90
N PHE A 345 25.52 0.50 -31.25
CA PHE A 345 24.96 0.59 -29.90
C PHE A 345 25.97 1.15 -28.90
N ARG A 346 27.21 0.61 -28.86
CA ARG A 346 28.28 1.11 -27.98
C ARG A 346 28.51 2.60 -28.18
N LYS A 347 28.62 3.04 -29.43
CA LYS A 347 28.89 4.47 -29.74
C LYS A 347 27.74 5.37 -29.31
N GLN A 348 26.51 5.00 -29.60
CA GLN A 348 25.34 5.81 -29.27
C GLN A 348 25.03 5.80 -27.78
N PHE A 349 25.10 4.63 -27.15
CA PHE A 349 24.83 4.51 -25.72
C PHE A 349 25.91 5.20 -24.86
N THR A 350 27.19 5.12 -25.24
CA THR A 350 28.24 5.87 -24.53
C THR A 350 27.95 7.37 -24.52
N LYS A 351 27.58 7.95 -25.66
CA LYS A 351 27.30 9.38 -25.78
C LYS A 351 26.10 9.80 -24.91
N GLU A 352 25.02 9.03 -24.92
CA GLU A 352 23.84 9.35 -24.12
C GLU A 352 24.06 9.08 -22.61
N ALA A 353 24.76 8.00 -22.27
CA ALA A 353 25.12 7.70 -20.88
C ALA A 353 26.04 8.77 -20.28
N GLU A 354 27.04 9.26 -21.02
CA GLU A 354 27.85 10.38 -20.59
C GLU A 354 27.01 11.63 -20.32
N ARG A 355 26.07 11.95 -21.21
CA ARG A 355 25.15 13.07 -21.05
C ARG A 355 24.26 12.96 -19.83
N ILE A 356 23.70 11.77 -19.59
CA ILE A 356 22.79 11.50 -18.45
C ILE A 356 23.57 11.51 -17.14
N ILE A 357 24.71 10.82 -17.08
CA ILE A 357 25.53 10.72 -15.86
C ILE A 357 26.13 12.09 -15.50
N SER A 358 26.62 12.85 -16.48
CA SER A 358 27.20 14.18 -16.24
C SER A 358 26.21 15.15 -15.61
N LYS A 359 24.92 15.06 -15.91
CA LYS A 359 23.90 15.90 -15.26
C LYS A 359 23.83 15.73 -13.76
N VAL A 360 24.04 14.51 -13.26
CA VAL A 360 23.97 14.20 -11.81
C VAL A 360 25.30 14.52 -11.12
N TYR A 361 26.42 14.32 -11.83
CA TYR A 361 27.77 14.56 -11.31
C TYR A 361 28.31 15.95 -11.61
N ASP A 362 27.50 16.88 -12.14
CA ASP A 362 27.91 18.27 -12.35
C ASP A 362 28.14 18.98 -11.00
N ASN A 363 29.13 19.88 -10.94
CA ASN A 363 29.52 20.59 -9.72
C ASN A 363 28.36 21.38 -9.07
N SER A 364 27.33 21.75 -9.81
CA SER A 364 26.10 22.37 -9.29
C SER A 364 25.31 21.44 -8.37
N HIS A 365 25.34 20.11 -8.60
CA HIS A 365 24.64 19.12 -7.79
C HIS A 365 25.43 18.69 -6.55
N LEU A 366 26.74 18.84 -6.53
CA LEU A 366 27.61 18.54 -5.37
C LEU A 366 27.35 19.47 -4.18
N ASN A 367 26.87 20.68 -4.42
CA ASN A 367 26.50 21.66 -3.40
C ASN A 367 25.02 21.49 -2.92
N GLY A 368 24.26 20.54 -3.48
CA GLY A 368 22.89 20.21 -3.09
C GLY A 368 22.80 19.34 -1.83
N SER A 369 21.60 19.22 -1.28
CA SER A 369 21.38 18.31 -0.16
C SER A 369 21.55 16.86 -0.59
N GLU A 370 22.04 15.99 0.30
CA GLU A 370 22.18 14.54 0.08
C GLU A 370 20.87 13.90 -0.43
N LYS A 371 19.73 14.40 0.03
CA LYS A 371 18.40 13.98 -0.39
C LYS A 371 18.13 14.28 -1.87
N GLN A 372 18.61 15.41 -2.36
CA GLN A 372 18.51 15.81 -3.77
C GLN A 372 19.34 14.87 -4.65
N PHE A 373 20.59 14.62 -4.27
CA PHE A 373 21.49 13.71 -4.99
C PHE A 373 20.91 12.29 -5.11
N VAL A 374 20.31 11.75 -4.05
CA VAL A 374 19.66 10.43 -4.08
C VAL A 374 18.47 10.42 -5.04
N THR A 375 17.68 11.49 -5.09
CA THR A 375 16.54 11.60 -5.99
C THR A 375 16.98 11.69 -7.45
N ASP A 376 17.99 12.51 -7.74
CA ASP A 376 18.54 12.70 -9.08
C ASP A 376 19.26 11.43 -9.58
N SER A 377 19.94 10.70 -8.69
CA SER A 377 20.57 9.41 -9.00
C SER A 377 19.53 8.34 -9.37
N ARG A 378 18.35 8.35 -8.75
CA ARG A 378 17.27 7.42 -9.11
C ARG A 378 16.69 7.75 -10.49
N GLY A 379 16.46 9.02 -10.79
CA GLY A 379 16.03 9.48 -12.11
C GLY A 379 17.04 9.14 -13.20
N MET A 380 18.33 9.33 -12.92
CA MET A 380 19.43 8.95 -13.82
C MET A 380 19.40 7.46 -14.19
N MET A 381 19.19 6.57 -13.21
CA MET A 381 19.13 5.13 -13.46
C MET A 381 17.91 4.75 -14.34
N GLU A 382 16.77 5.42 -14.14
CA GLU A 382 15.58 5.21 -14.95
C GLU A 382 15.80 5.67 -16.40
N ASP A 383 16.41 6.85 -16.60
CA ASP A 383 16.76 7.39 -17.91
C ASP A 383 17.77 6.50 -18.65
N LEU A 384 18.78 5.96 -17.96
CA LEU A 384 19.76 5.05 -18.54
C LEU A 384 19.14 3.74 -19.03
N VAL A 385 18.23 3.15 -18.25
CA VAL A 385 17.51 1.92 -18.62
C VAL A 385 16.60 2.15 -19.83
N GLN A 386 15.84 3.27 -19.85
CA GLN A 386 14.99 3.60 -20.99
C GLN A 386 15.80 3.83 -22.27
N THR A 387 16.96 4.52 -22.14
CA THR A 387 17.86 4.76 -23.27
C THR A 387 18.47 3.47 -23.79
N GLN A 388 18.86 2.53 -22.91
CA GLN A 388 19.41 1.23 -23.27
C GLN A 388 18.37 0.43 -24.07
N ILE A 389 17.13 0.31 -23.61
CA ILE A 389 16.06 -0.41 -24.30
C ILE A 389 15.80 0.17 -25.68
N LYS A 390 15.71 1.50 -25.77
CA LYS A 390 15.45 2.20 -27.03
C LYS A 390 16.55 1.94 -28.06
N LEU A 391 17.81 2.17 -27.68
CA LEU A 391 18.94 2.01 -28.59
C LEU A 391 19.23 0.53 -28.94
N ALA A 392 18.92 -0.42 -28.06
CA ALA A 392 19.02 -1.84 -28.35
C ALA A 392 18.03 -2.26 -29.44
N ASN A 393 16.78 -1.81 -29.35
CA ASN A 393 15.76 -2.04 -30.36
C ASN A 393 16.13 -1.41 -31.72
N GLU A 394 16.64 -0.16 -31.71
CA GLU A 394 17.08 0.53 -32.92
C GLU A 394 18.29 -0.16 -33.59
N ALA A 395 19.20 -0.74 -32.80
CA ALA A 395 20.37 -1.44 -33.31
C ALA A 395 20.10 -2.91 -33.65
N GLY A 396 18.93 -3.48 -33.28
CA GLY A 396 18.61 -4.90 -33.47
C GLY A 396 19.41 -5.84 -32.58
N LEU A 397 19.85 -5.37 -31.39
CA LEU A 397 20.58 -6.16 -30.42
C LEU A 397 19.64 -6.84 -29.43
N SER A 398 19.98 -8.09 -29.03
CA SER A 398 19.27 -8.79 -27.98
C SER A 398 19.39 -8.09 -26.63
N ASP A 399 18.34 -8.19 -25.79
CA ASP A 399 18.31 -7.56 -24.48
C ASP A 399 19.48 -7.95 -23.58
N ALA A 400 19.82 -9.26 -23.55
CA ALA A 400 20.93 -9.75 -22.74
C ALA A 400 22.29 -9.16 -23.16
N LYS A 401 22.51 -9.01 -24.48
CA LYS A 401 23.76 -8.48 -25.01
C LYS A 401 23.86 -6.96 -24.80
N SER A 402 22.76 -6.24 -25.00
CA SER A 402 22.69 -4.79 -24.78
C SER A 402 22.84 -4.41 -23.31
N GLN A 403 22.25 -5.18 -22.38
CA GLN A 403 22.40 -4.96 -20.93
C GLN A 403 23.84 -5.14 -20.47
N ARG A 404 24.52 -6.19 -20.94
CA ARG A 404 25.94 -6.40 -20.60
C ARG A 404 26.81 -5.25 -21.07
N ILE A 405 26.64 -4.82 -22.33
CA ILE A 405 27.39 -3.71 -22.90
C ILE A 405 27.10 -2.39 -22.16
N ALA A 406 25.82 -2.12 -21.84
CA ALA A 406 25.39 -0.95 -21.12
C ALA A 406 25.99 -0.90 -19.70
N SER A 407 26.00 -2.04 -18.99
CA SER A 407 26.59 -2.15 -17.65
C SER A 407 28.08 -1.79 -17.66
N ASP A 408 28.87 -2.34 -18.62
CA ASP A 408 30.29 -2.05 -18.77
C ASP A 408 30.56 -0.55 -19.03
N ILE A 409 29.70 0.09 -19.86
CA ILE A 409 29.82 1.50 -20.21
C ILE A 409 29.48 2.37 -19.00
N ILE A 410 28.37 2.10 -18.28
CA ILE A 410 27.94 2.85 -17.12
C ILE A 410 29.00 2.78 -16.02
N GLU A 411 29.54 1.59 -15.75
CA GLU A 411 30.57 1.40 -14.73
C GLU A 411 31.84 2.21 -15.08
N ARG A 412 32.28 2.17 -16.33
CA ARG A 412 33.44 2.94 -16.78
C ARG A 412 33.24 4.44 -16.58
N ILE A 413 32.13 5.00 -17.10
CA ILE A 413 31.86 6.43 -17.03
C ILE A 413 31.70 6.89 -15.57
N THR A 414 31.02 6.11 -14.74
CA THR A 414 30.83 6.42 -13.33
C THR A 414 32.17 6.43 -12.57
N ASN A 415 33.06 5.49 -12.86
CA ASN A 415 34.38 5.42 -12.27
C ASN A 415 35.28 6.58 -12.72
N GLU A 416 35.17 7.02 -13.97
CA GLU A 416 35.87 8.20 -14.50
C GLU A 416 35.40 9.47 -13.78
N LYS A 417 34.07 9.65 -13.66
CA LYS A 417 33.49 10.81 -12.95
C LYS A 417 33.83 10.83 -11.45
N LYS A 418 33.85 9.71 -10.77
CA LYS A 418 34.29 9.61 -9.38
C LYS A 418 35.75 10.01 -9.21
N LYS A 419 36.63 9.66 -10.18
CA LYS A 419 38.07 10.07 -10.16
C LYS A 419 38.22 11.56 -10.43
N GLU A 420 37.39 12.16 -11.28
CA GLU A 420 37.39 13.60 -11.52
C GLU A 420 36.98 14.39 -10.27
N MET A 421 36.00 13.89 -9.51
CA MET A 421 35.54 14.49 -8.26
C MET A 421 36.54 14.37 -7.09
N ALA A 422 37.42 13.36 -7.13
CA ALA A 422 38.41 13.12 -6.08
C ALA A 422 39.70 13.93 -6.27
N LYS A 423 39.83 14.67 -7.38
CA LYS A 423 40.92 15.62 -7.65
C LYS A 423 40.52 17.03 -7.32
#